data_ea60da32b6f4d83b4637bd7d238b5e2b
#
_entry.id   ea60da32b6f4d83b4637bd7d238b5e2b
#
_cell.length_a   1.000
_cell.length_b   1.000
_cell.length_c   1.000
_cell.angle_alpha   90.00
_cell.angle_beta   90.00
_cell.angle_gamma   90.00
#
_symmetry.space_group_name_H-M   'P 1'
#
loop_
_entity.id
_entity.type
_entity.pdbx_description
1 polymer ?
#
loop_
_entity_poly.entity_id
_entity_poly.type
_entity_poly.pdbx_seq_one_letter_code
_entity_poly.pdbx_strand_id
1 'polypeptide(L)'
;MEAKAQARFIRVTPQKSRRVVNVVRGKRVLEAADILRFAPQAVATDVRKVLLSAVANSKVKAENAGETFNEADLLVLEAYVDEGPTMKRIRPRAQGRAGRILKRTSHITIVVGTKEDKKKGDR
;
A
#
# COMPACT_ATOMS: atom_id res chain seq x y z
N MET A 1 -17.52 -2.05 7.18
CA MET A 1 -17.30 -2.98 6.05
C MET A 1 -15.91 -2.80 5.51
N GLU A 2 -15.12 -3.86 5.51
CA GLU A 2 -13.75 -3.81 5.06
C GLU A 2 -13.65 -3.88 3.54
N ALA A 3 -12.68 -3.17 2.98
CA ALA A 3 -12.33 -3.28 1.58
C ALA A 3 -10.82 -3.23 1.45
N LYS A 4 -10.29 -3.91 0.46
CA LYS A 4 -8.86 -3.92 0.22
C LYS A 4 -8.53 -3.58 -1.23
N ALA A 5 -7.32 -3.10 -1.44
CA ALA A 5 -6.73 -2.96 -2.75
C ALA A 5 -5.27 -3.42 -2.69
N GLN A 6 -4.78 -3.90 -3.80
CA GLN A 6 -3.44 -4.42 -3.89
C GLN A 6 -2.80 -3.97 -5.21
N ALA A 7 -1.56 -3.52 -5.14
CA ALA A 7 -0.75 -3.28 -6.32
C ALA A 7 0.36 -4.32 -6.33
N ARG A 8 0.45 -5.09 -7.40
CA ARG A 8 1.43 -6.16 -7.55
C ARG A 8 2.56 -5.74 -8.48
N PHE A 9 3.73 -6.32 -8.26
CA PHE A 9 4.90 -6.17 -9.15
C PHE A 9 5.36 -4.72 -9.31
N ILE A 10 5.27 -3.94 -8.22
CA ILE A 10 5.80 -2.58 -8.23
C ILE A 10 7.33 -2.66 -8.14
N ARG A 11 8.01 -1.93 -9.00
CA ARG A 11 9.48 -1.93 -9.07
C ARG A 11 10.10 -1.05 -7.98
N VAL A 12 9.94 -1.47 -6.73
CA VAL A 12 10.50 -0.81 -5.55
C VAL A 12 10.95 -1.89 -4.58
N THR A 13 12.00 -1.63 -3.82
CA THR A 13 12.41 -2.58 -2.79
C THR A 13 11.37 -2.61 -1.66
N PRO A 14 11.05 -3.79 -1.10
CA PRO A 14 10.11 -3.89 0.01
C PRO A 14 10.49 -3.02 1.20
N GLN A 15 11.77 -2.91 1.51
CA GLN A 15 12.25 -2.10 2.63
C GLN A 15 11.87 -0.63 2.49
N LYS A 16 12.06 -0.05 1.31
CA LYS A 16 11.69 1.35 1.04
C LYS A 16 10.19 1.56 1.09
N SER A 17 9.42 0.61 0.54
CA SER A 17 7.97 0.65 0.55
C SER A 17 7.40 0.57 1.97
N ARG A 18 8.00 -0.29 2.82
CA ARG A 18 7.57 -0.46 4.22
C ARG A 18 7.72 0.80 5.04
N ARG A 19 8.73 1.62 4.77
CA ARG A 19 8.90 2.92 5.46
C ARG A 19 7.68 3.80 5.29
N VAL A 20 7.18 3.88 4.05
CA VAL A 20 6.02 4.71 3.72
C VAL A 20 4.73 4.10 4.28
N VAL A 21 4.56 2.80 4.10
CA VAL A 21 3.36 2.07 4.54
C VAL A 21 3.21 2.13 6.07
N ASN A 22 4.30 2.01 6.80
CA ASN A 22 4.27 2.05 8.27
C ASN A 22 3.78 3.40 8.81
N VAL A 23 4.03 4.48 8.08
CA VAL A 23 3.60 5.83 8.50
C VAL A 23 2.08 5.98 8.44
N VAL A 24 1.43 5.33 7.49
CA VAL A 24 -0.02 5.50 7.27
C VAL A 24 -0.88 4.45 7.99
N ARG A 25 -0.27 3.39 8.51
CA ARG A 25 -1.02 2.34 9.20
C ARG A 25 -1.72 2.88 10.44
N GLY A 26 -3.01 2.58 10.57
CA GLY A 26 -3.82 2.99 11.71
C GLY A 26 -4.35 4.41 11.65
N LYS A 27 -4.00 5.18 10.63
CA LYS A 27 -4.47 6.55 10.46
C LYS A 27 -5.79 6.61 9.69
N ARG A 28 -6.49 7.73 9.83
CA ARG A 28 -7.68 7.98 9.02
C ARG A 28 -7.28 8.10 7.55
N VAL A 29 -8.14 7.61 6.66
CA VAL A 29 -7.86 7.60 5.22
C VAL A 29 -7.54 9.00 4.69
N LEU A 30 -8.31 10.01 5.07
CA LEU A 30 -8.09 11.38 4.61
C LEU A 30 -6.72 11.91 5.05
N GLU A 31 -6.35 11.67 6.31
CA GLU A 31 -5.05 12.05 6.84
C GLU A 31 -3.92 11.28 6.14
N ALA A 32 -4.10 9.98 5.94
CA ALA A 32 -3.11 9.15 5.26
C ALA A 32 -2.87 9.61 3.83
N ALA A 33 -3.93 9.98 3.11
CA ALA A 33 -3.82 10.49 1.74
C ALA A 33 -3.00 11.78 1.69
N ASP A 34 -3.21 12.68 2.63
CA ASP A 34 -2.44 13.93 2.71
C ASP A 34 -0.97 13.68 3.04
N ILE A 35 -0.69 12.79 3.98
CA ILE A 35 0.68 12.40 4.33
C ILE A 35 1.41 11.87 3.09
N LEU A 36 0.76 10.99 2.33
CA LEU A 36 1.34 10.40 1.13
C LEU A 36 1.55 11.41 0.01
N ARG A 37 0.65 12.39 -0.10
CA ARG A 37 0.74 13.43 -1.12
C ARG A 37 2.02 14.28 -0.96
N PHE A 38 2.40 14.56 0.28
CA PHE A 38 3.54 15.43 0.58
C PHE A 38 4.80 14.66 1.02
N ALA A 39 4.76 13.33 1.01
CA ALA A 39 5.90 12.52 1.38
C ALA A 39 7.01 12.63 0.33
N PRO A 40 8.27 12.72 0.76
CA PRO A 40 9.40 12.86 -0.18
C PRO A 40 9.75 11.58 -0.94
N GLN A 41 9.30 10.42 -0.46
CA GLN A 41 9.60 9.14 -1.09
C GLN A 41 8.81 8.95 -2.38
N ALA A 42 9.48 8.50 -3.45
CA ALA A 42 8.84 8.28 -4.74
C ALA A 42 7.72 7.22 -4.67
N VAL A 43 7.90 6.19 -3.85
CA VAL A 43 6.91 5.11 -3.69
C VAL A 43 5.61 5.61 -3.04
N ALA A 44 5.63 6.76 -2.37
CA ALA A 44 4.44 7.33 -1.76
C ALA A 44 3.31 7.55 -2.77
N THR A 45 3.63 7.88 -4.01
CA THR A 45 2.65 8.02 -5.08
C THR A 45 1.93 6.69 -5.35
N ASP A 46 2.67 5.59 -5.41
CA ASP A 46 2.09 4.27 -5.64
C ASP A 46 1.23 3.82 -4.45
N VAL A 47 1.71 4.05 -3.23
CA VAL A 47 0.95 3.74 -2.01
C VAL A 47 -0.34 4.55 -1.96
N ARG A 48 -0.29 5.82 -2.33
CA ARG A 48 -1.48 6.68 -2.38
C ARG A 48 -2.50 6.16 -3.38
N LYS A 49 -2.07 5.70 -4.55
CA LYS A 49 -2.97 5.11 -5.54
C LYS A 49 -3.66 3.85 -5.01
N VAL A 50 -2.94 3.00 -4.29
CA VAL A 50 -3.50 1.80 -3.67
C VAL A 50 -4.52 2.20 -2.60
N LEU A 51 -4.21 3.19 -1.78
CA LEU A 51 -5.12 3.70 -0.76
C LEU A 51 -6.42 4.22 -1.37
N LEU A 52 -6.33 5.05 -2.40
CA LEU A 52 -7.50 5.58 -3.09
C LEU A 52 -8.33 4.49 -3.75
N SER A 53 -7.68 3.47 -4.29
CA SER A 53 -8.36 2.30 -4.85
C SER A 53 -9.12 1.52 -3.78
N ALA A 54 -8.53 1.34 -2.59
CA ALA A 54 -9.21 0.68 -1.47
C ALA A 54 -10.44 1.47 -1.01
N VAL A 55 -10.34 2.79 -0.97
CA VAL A 55 -11.47 3.68 -0.64
C VAL A 55 -12.59 3.54 -1.67
N ALA A 56 -12.24 3.53 -2.95
CA ALA A 56 -13.23 3.34 -4.02
C ALA A 56 -13.92 1.98 -3.92
N ASN A 57 -13.16 0.93 -3.59
CA ASN A 57 -13.73 -0.40 -3.36
C ASN A 57 -14.68 -0.44 -2.17
N SER A 58 -14.36 0.30 -1.11
CA SER A 58 -15.23 0.43 0.06
C SER A 58 -16.54 1.12 -0.30
N LYS A 59 -16.47 2.16 -1.12
CA LYS A 59 -17.66 2.87 -1.59
C LYS A 59 -18.57 1.96 -2.40
N VAL A 60 -18.01 1.17 -3.32
CA VAL A 60 -18.77 0.21 -4.13
C VAL A 60 -19.45 -0.84 -3.25
N LYS A 61 -18.73 -1.37 -2.25
CA LYS A 61 -19.31 -2.34 -1.32
C LYS A 61 -20.48 -1.76 -0.53
N ALA A 62 -20.33 -0.52 -0.05
CA ALA A 62 -21.41 0.16 0.68
C ALA A 62 -22.63 0.39 -0.20
N GLU A 63 -22.45 0.80 -1.43
CA GLU A 63 -23.55 0.98 -2.39
C GLU A 63 -24.27 -0.33 -2.65
N ASN A 64 -23.53 -1.42 -2.88
CA ASN A 64 -24.10 -2.74 -3.14
C ASN A 64 -24.86 -3.31 -1.93
N ALA A 65 -24.42 -2.98 -0.71
CA ALA A 65 -25.07 -3.42 0.52
C ALA A 65 -26.19 -2.47 0.98
N GLY A 66 -26.40 -1.35 0.30
CA GLY A 66 -27.38 -0.35 0.69
C GLY A 66 -27.02 0.41 1.95
N GLU A 67 -25.75 0.44 2.31
CA GLU A 67 -25.24 1.14 3.48
C GLU A 67 -24.78 2.55 3.14
N THR A 68 -24.82 3.44 4.14
CA THR A 68 -24.31 4.79 3.99
C THR A 68 -22.77 4.77 3.97
N PHE A 69 -22.21 5.41 2.97
CA PHE A 69 -20.75 5.56 2.86
C PHE A 69 -20.31 6.94 3.35
N ASN A 70 -19.34 6.95 4.27
CA ASN A 70 -18.74 8.18 4.74
C ASN A 70 -17.21 8.00 4.79
N GLU A 71 -16.52 8.65 3.87
CA GLU A 71 -15.06 8.55 3.75
C GLU A 71 -14.34 9.02 5.01
N ALA A 72 -14.91 10.01 5.72
CA ALA A 72 -14.31 10.54 6.95
C ALA A 72 -14.22 9.52 8.08
N ASP A 73 -15.07 8.49 8.05
CA ASP A 73 -15.09 7.43 9.07
C ASP A 73 -14.14 6.27 8.78
N LEU A 74 -13.52 6.26 7.61
CA LEU A 74 -12.62 5.18 7.21
C LEU A 74 -11.25 5.31 7.85
N LEU A 75 -10.71 4.17 8.28
CA LEU A 75 -9.36 4.05 8.82
C LEU A 75 -8.55 3.06 7.96
N VAL A 76 -7.25 3.24 7.94
CA VAL A 76 -6.34 2.25 7.36
C VAL A 76 -6.16 1.16 8.41
N LEU A 77 -6.88 0.05 8.25
CA LEU A 77 -6.87 -1.06 9.21
C LEU A 77 -5.59 -1.87 9.12
N GLU A 78 -5.20 -2.20 7.90
CA GLU A 78 -4.00 -2.96 7.62
C GLU A 78 -3.29 -2.34 6.42
N ALA A 79 -1.98 -2.33 6.48
CA ALA A 79 -1.15 -1.90 5.35
C ALA A 79 0.17 -2.66 5.46
N TYR A 80 0.51 -3.40 4.43
CA TYR A 80 1.73 -4.20 4.43
C TYR A 80 2.29 -4.35 3.04
N VAL A 81 3.55 -4.74 2.99
CA VAL A 81 4.30 -4.95 1.75
C VAL A 81 4.88 -6.35 1.77
N ASP A 82 4.58 -7.12 0.74
CA ASP A 82 5.15 -8.45 0.54
C ASP A 82 6.23 -8.39 -0.54
N GLU A 83 7.21 -9.25 -0.43
CA GLU A 83 8.23 -9.37 -1.46
C GLU A 83 7.66 -10.02 -2.71
N GLY A 84 7.93 -9.40 -3.86
CA GLY A 84 7.64 -9.99 -5.15
C GLY A 84 8.86 -10.70 -5.72
N PRO A 85 8.74 -11.25 -6.94
CA PRO A 85 9.88 -11.88 -7.59
C PRO A 85 11.00 -10.88 -7.83
N THR A 86 12.24 -11.32 -7.63
CA THR A 86 13.43 -10.51 -7.88
C THR A 86 14.00 -10.86 -9.24
N MET A 87 14.15 -9.85 -10.09
CA MET A 87 14.78 -10.02 -11.38
C MET A 87 16.28 -9.80 -11.24
N LYS A 88 17.06 -10.80 -11.64
CA LYS A 88 18.52 -10.73 -11.62
C LYS A 88 19.02 -10.20 -12.95
N ARG A 89 19.90 -9.21 -12.92
CA ARG A 89 20.57 -8.67 -14.09
C ARG A 89 22.07 -8.71 -13.88
N ILE A 90 22.82 -8.79 -14.96
CA ILE A 90 24.27 -8.79 -14.91
C ILE A 90 24.76 -7.43 -15.42
N ARG A 91 25.66 -6.83 -14.67
CA ARG A 91 26.33 -5.59 -15.08
C ARG A 91 27.83 -5.81 -15.10
N PRO A 92 28.51 -5.52 -16.22
CA PRO A 92 29.97 -5.56 -16.26
C PRO A 92 30.59 -4.62 -15.24
N ARG A 93 31.57 -5.12 -14.50
CA ARG A 93 32.36 -4.35 -13.55
C ARG A 93 33.78 -4.19 -14.06
N ALA A 94 34.58 -3.37 -13.39
CA ALA A 94 35.99 -3.18 -13.74
C ALA A 94 36.76 -4.51 -13.75
N GLN A 95 37.78 -4.62 -14.59
CA GLN A 95 38.64 -5.81 -14.75
C GLN A 95 37.89 -7.07 -15.24
N GLY A 96 36.87 -6.88 -16.07
CA GLY A 96 36.15 -8.00 -16.66
C GLY A 96 35.25 -8.80 -15.72
N ARG A 97 35.05 -8.32 -14.49
CA ARG A 97 34.14 -8.99 -13.55
C ARG A 97 32.70 -8.59 -13.83
N ALA A 98 31.78 -9.56 -13.72
CA ALA A 98 30.35 -9.30 -13.79
C ALA A 98 29.77 -9.17 -12.38
N GLY A 99 29.02 -8.10 -12.13
CA GLY A 99 28.31 -7.89 -10.87
C GLY A 99 26.83 -8.14 -11.04
N ARG A 100 26.16 -8.68 -10.02
CA ARG A 100 24.73 -8.86 -10.02
C ARG A 100 24.02 -7.56 -9.65
N ILE A 101 22.96 -7.25 -10.38
CA ILE A 101 22.00 -6.24 -10.03
C ILE A 101 20.68 -6.93 -9.73
N LEU A 102 20.16 -6.72 -8.53
CA LEU A 102 18.88 -7.29 -8.12
C LEU A 102 17.79 -6.24 -8.31
N LYS A 103 16.88 -6.49 -9.25
CA LYS A 103 15.69 -5.67 -9.47
C LYS A 103 14.56 -6.25 -8.67
N ARG A 104 14.39 -5.75 -7.45
CA ARG A 104 13.36 -6.24 -6.53
C ARG A 104 12.01 -5.65 -6.88
N THR A 105 10.96 -6.42 -6.63
CA THR A 105 9.59 -5.97 -6.77
C THR A 105 8.86 -6.13 -5.44
N SER A 106 7.75 -5.43 -5.30
CA SER A 106 6.95 -5.45 -4.08
C SER A 106 5.47 -5.54 -4.41
N HIS A 107 4.71 -6.14 -3.51
CA HIS A 107 3.25 -6.15 -3.55
C HIS A 107 2.74 -5.35 -2.37
N ILE A 108 2.03 -4.27 -2.64
CA ILE A 108 1.49 -3.39 -1.60
C ILE A 108 0.02 -3.69 -1.41
N THR A 109 -0.39 -3.96 -0.17
CA THR A 109 -1.79 -4.24 0.18
C THR A 109 -2.23 -3.25 1.24
N ILE A 110 -3.40 -2.64 1.03
CA ILE A 110 -4.03 -1.74 2.00
C ILE A 110 -5.47 -2.19 2.21
N VAL A 111 -5.84 -2.35 3.48
CA VAL A 111 -7.21 -2.68 3.90
C VAL A 111 -7.76 -1.49 4.66
N VAL A 112 -8.92 -1.00 4.24
CA VAL A 112 -9.63 0.11 4.90
C VAL A 112 -10.94 -0.37 5.49
N GLY A 113 -11.39 0.29 6.54
CA GLY A 113 -12.66 -0.03 7.18
C GLY A 113 -12.99 0.97 8.26
N THR A 114 -14.09 0.71 8.98
CA THR A 114 -14.55 1.56 10.07
C THR A 114 -13.93 1.13 11.40
N LYS A 115 -14.18 1.90 12.46
CA LYS A 115 -13.76 1.55 13.82
C LYS A 115 -14.38 0.22 14.28
N GLU A 116 -15.59 -0.07 13.86
CA GLU A 116 -16.26 -1.33 14.19
C GLU A 116 -15.52 -2.53 13.57
N ASP A 117 -15.08 -2.39 12.32
CA ASP A 117 -14.31 -3.41 11.64
C ASP A 117 -12.98 -3.65 12.36
N LYS A 118 -12.35 -2.59 12.85
CA LYS A 118 -11.11 -2.69 13.61
C LYS A 118 -11.30 -3.50 14.89
N LYS A 119 -12.38 -3.27 15.62
CA LYS A 119 -12.71 -4.03 16.84
C LYS A 119 -12.89 -5.51 16.55
N LYS A 120 -13.50 -5.86 15.43
CA LYS A 120 -13.66 -7.25 15.00
C LYS A 120 -12.31 -7.91 14.69
N GLY A 121 -11.40 -7.17 14.11
CA GLY A 121 -10.07 -7.65 13.77
C GLY A 121 -9.16 -7.89 14.99
N ASP A 122 -9.41 -7.21 16.10
CA ASP A 122 -8.60 -7.29 17.32
C ASP A 122 -8.98 -8.46 18.25
N ARG A 123 -9.85 -9.34 17.82
CA ARG A 123 -10.26 -10.50 18.62
C ARG A 123 -9.26 -11.65 18.52
#